data_e20d5706a7eaec5a436d1aa5b46f58aa
#
_entry.id   e20d5706a7eaec5a436d1aa5b46f58aa
#
_cell.length_a   1.000
_cell.length_b   1.000
_cell.length_c   1.000
_cell.angle_alpha   90.00
_cell.angle_beta   90.00
_cell.angle_gamma   90.00
#
_symmetry.space_group_name_H-M   'P 1'
#
loop_
_entity.id
_entity.type
_entity.pdbx_description
1 polymer ?
#
loop_
_entity_poly.entity_id
_entity_poly.type
_entity_poly.pdbx_seq_one_letter_code
_entity_poly.pdbx_strand_id
1 'polypeptide(L)'
;ATPFKRSIYIRSNVAYQVGFEGEKEESGELPAEEWLNVDEIKRGVRPGIDELVLLITPHTESYVERKGCISLHTDVEFLNEFIAVVQGFPKYTKDYEGNFDWLKYGSAEPLETRGETPIDSWTADQKKMGLESTPAQEGGTAYCYGKNGYVKLGDDAGHGANLLTPYDPGIRNDTAAMVRFNAIAYAAADGTKDNDELTVRITGGGQFADGTTEKTVRVGHLDPTAAELPTAMWKNSQQEFIIFSHPKNPFTSNTRMELMAGKYEMESGNTRIFIDNLYVLRLKWYDFED
;
A
#
# COMPACT_ATOMS: atom_id res chain seq x y z
N ALA A 1 3.17 -14.53 -13.45
CA ALA A 1 3.78 -13.19 -13.39
C ALA A 1 5.06 -13.17 -14.24
N THR A 2 5.35 -12.06 -14.91
CA THR A 2 6.52 -11.96 -15.80
C THR A 2 7.77 -11.65 -14.97
N PRO A 3 8.88 -12.40 -15.12
CA PRO A 3 10.14 -12.08 -14.47
C PRO A 3 10.65 -10.68 -14.83
N PHE A 4 11.34 -10.03 -13.92
CA PHE A 4 11.93 -8.71 -14.12
C PHE A 4 13.42 -8.72 -13.81
N LYS A 5 14.15 -7.73 -14.36
CA LYS A 5 15.59 -7.64 -14.22
C LYS A 5 15.99 -6.56 -13.21
N ARG A 6 17.06 -6.83 -12.45
CA ARG A 6 17.74 -5.88 -11.56
C ARG A 6 19.23 -5.97 -11.74
N SER A 7 19.93 -4.85 -11.71
CA SER A 7 21.38 -4.80 -11.81
C SER A 7 22.02 -4.52 -10.46
N ILE A 8 23.09 -5.29 -10.17
CA ILE A 8 23.99 -5.04 -9.04
C ILE A 8 25.37 -4.73 -9.62
N TYR A 9 26.06 -3.76 -9.05
CA TYR A 9 27.40 -3.38 -9.48
C TYR A 9 28.42 -3.89 -8.47
N ILE A 10 29.34 -4.75 -8.94
CA ILE A 10 30.35 -5.38 -8.12
C ILE A 10 31.69 -4.74 -8.43
N ARG A 11 32.36 -4.20 -7.41
CA ARG A 11 33.74 -3.76 -7.53
C ARG A 11 34.66 -4.86 -7.01
N SER A 12 35.49 -5.42 -7.88
CA SER A 12 36.47 -6.44 -7.52
C SER A 12 37.82 -6.21 -8.20
N ASN A 13 38.88 -6.49 -7.50
CA ASN A 13 40.24 -6.54 -8.04
C ASN A 13 40.75 -7.97 -8.20
N VAL A 14 39.91 -8.96 -7.92
CA VAL A 14 40.20 -10.40 -8.10
C VAL A 14 39.14 -11.03 -8.99
N ALA A 15 39.48 -12.09 -9.67
CA ALA A 15 38.55 -12.90 -10.43
C ALA A 15 37.62 -13.64 -9.48
N TYR A 16 36.34 -13.73 -9.82
CA TYR A 16 35.36 -14.46 -9.04
C TYR A 16 34.35 -15.18 -9.94
N GLN A 17 33.75 -16.23 -9.41
CA GLN A 17 32.62 -16.95 -9.96
C GLN A 17 31.36 -16.61 -9.18
N VAL A 18 30.23 -16.60 -9.83
CA VAL A 18 28.94 -16.36 -9.21
C VAL A 18 28.24 -17.70 -8.99
N GLY A 19 27.84 -17.94 -7.77
CA GLY A 19 27.03 -19.08 -7.37
C GLY A 19 25.76 -18.65 -6.65
N PHE A 20 24.93 -19.61 -6.28
CA PHE A 20 23.76 -19.41 -5.43
C PHE A 20 23.89 -20.34 -4.23
N GLU A 21 23.65 -19.79 -3.06
CA GLU A 21 23.48 -20.58 -1.84
C GLU A 21 22.06 -20.39 -1.36
N GLY A 22 21.28 -21.45 -1.35
CA GLY A 22 19.94 -21.49 -0.77
C GLY A 22 19.97 -22.34 0.49
N GLU A 23 19.63 -21.80 1.63
CA GLU A 23 19.23 -22.63 2.76
C GLU A 23 17.91 -23.30 2.37
N LYS A 24 17.86 -24.63 2.44
CA LYS A 24 16.63 -25.39 2.44
C LYS A 24 15.95 -25.12 3.79
N GLU A 25 15.11 -24.12 3.83
CA GLU A 25 14.23 -23.98 4.99
C GLU A 25 13.19 -25.11 5.01
N GLU A 26 12.85 -25.58 6.21
CA GLU A 26 11.78 -26.57 6.47
C GLU A 26 10.39 -26.08 6.01
N SER A 27 10.27 -24.84 5.52
CA SER A 27 9.05 -24.17 5.10
C SER A 27 8.51 -24.55 3.72
N GLY A 28 9.26 -25.34 2.92
CA GLY A 28 8.86 -25.70 1.56
C GLY A 28 9.03 -24.58 0.53
N GLU A 29 9.79 -23.56 0.82
CA GLU A 29 10.09 -22.48 -0.12
C GLU A 29 10.95 -22.98 -1.29
N LEU A 30 10.71 -22.39 -2.47
CA LEU A 30 11.47 -22.68 -3.68
C LEU A 30 12.94 -22.30 -3.47
N PRO A 31 13.89 -23.13 -3.94
CA PRO A 31 15.30 -22.78 -3.94
C PRO A 31 15.53 -21.41 -4.59
N ALA A 32 16.53 -20.65 -4.11
CA ALA A 32 16.86 -19.35 -4.68
C ALA A 32 17.03 -19.40 -6.21
N GLU A 33 17.59 -20.46 -6.75
CA GLU A 33 17.79 -20.71 -8.17
C GLU A 33 16.47 -20.73 -9.00
N GLU A 34 15.34 -21.04 -8.38
CA GLU A 34 14.05 -21.08 -9.10
C GLU A 34 13.41 -19.70 -9.29
N TRP A 35 13.70 -18.76 -8.43
CA TRP A 35 13.13 -17.42 -8.49
C TRP A 35 14.16 -16.30 -8.69
N LEU A 36 15.43 -16.58 -8.41
CA LEU A 36 16.56 -15.67 -8.49
C LEU A 36 17.64 -16.31 -9.35
N ASN A 37 17.89 -15.75 -10.51
CA ASN A 37 18.92 -16.22 -11.43
C ASN A 37 19.81 -15.08 -11.92
N VAL A 38 21.03 -15.41 -12.35
CA VAL A 38 21.88 -14.50 -13.07
C VAL A 38 21.54 -14.59 -14.57
N ASP A 39 21.01 -13.49 -15.11
CA ASP A 39 20.69 -13.39 -16.55
C ASP A 39 21.98 -13.10 -17.36
N GLU A 40 22.82 -12.20 -16.86
CA GLU A 40 24.02 -11.75 -17.57
C GLU A 40 25.07 -11.21 -16.57
N ILE A 41 26.34 -11.44 -16.87
CA ILE A 41 27.48 -10.81 -16.18
C ILE A 41 28.23 -9.96 -17.19
N LYS A 42 28.14 -8.64 -17.06
CA LYS A 42 28.87 -7.69 -17.91
C LYS A 42 30.14 -7.24 -17.22
N ARG A 43 31.26 -7.80 -17.64
CA ARG A 43 32.56 -7.50 -17.08
C ARG A 43 33.09 -6.15 -17.51
N GLY A 44 33.64 -5.40 -16.56
CA GLY A 44 34.36 -4.16 -16.85
C GLY A 44 33.48 -3.05 -17.43
N VAL A 45 32.18 -2.96 -17.06
CA VAL A 45 31.30 -1.85 -17.48
C VAL A 45 31.88 -0.49 -17.10
N ARG A 46 32.72 -0.47 -16.07
CA ARG A 46 33.65 0.61 -15.69
C ARG A 46 34.93 -0.02 -15.18
N PRO A 47 36.07 0.70 -15.11
CA PRO A 47 37.31 0.17 -14.57
C PRO A 47 37.12 -0.44 -13.18
N GLY A 48 37.35 -1.75 -13.07
CA GLY A 48 37.19 -2.53 -11.82
C GLY A 48 35.75 -2.71 -11.34
N ILE A 49 34.75 -2.46 -12.20
CA ILE A 49 33.33 -2.63 -11.87
C ILE A 49 32.66 -3.53 -12.92
N ASP A 50 32.05 -4.58 -12.44
CA ASP A 50 31.17 -5.47 -13.22
C ASP A 50 29.70 -5.18 -12.93
N GLU A 51 28.83 -5.43 -13.89
CA GLU A 51 27.38 -5.40 -13.72
C GLU A 51 26.85 -6.83 -13.73
N LEU A 52 26.24 -7.24 -12.63
CA LEU A 52 25.52 -8.50 -12.49
C LEU A 52 24.04 -8.22 -12.71
N VAL A 53 23.49 -8.73 -13.80
CA VAL A 53 22.06 -8.60 -14.12
C VAL A 53 21.32 -9.81 -13.57
N LEU A 54 20.45 -9.59 -12.60
CA LEU A 54 19.61 -10.60 -11.98
C LEU A 54 18.28 -10.71 -12.70
N LEU A 55 17.80 -11.93 -12.92
CA LEU A 55 16.44 -12.23 -13.32
C LEU A 55 15.67 -12.71 -12.10
N ILE A 56 14.64 -11.96 -11.72
CA ILE A 56 13.86 -12.21 -10.50
C ILE A 56 12.43 -12.56 -10.91
N THR A 57 11.96 -13.75 -10.53
CA THR A 57 10.55 -14.13 -10.70
C THR A 57 9.70 -13.44 -9.64
N PRO A 58 8.59 -12.75 -10.00
CA PRO A 58 7.72 -12.12 -9.02
C PRO A 58 7.17 -13.11 -8.00
N HIS A 59 7.10 -12.69 -6.76
CA HIS A 59 6.44 -13.45 -5.71
C HIS A 59 4.91 -13.34 -5.88
N THR A 60 4.21 -14.45 -5.90
CA THR A 60 2.75 -14.48 -6.03
C THR A 60 2.03 -14.27 -4.70
N GLU A 61 2.72 -14.60 -3.60
CA GLU A 61 2.24 -14.42 -2.23
C GLU A 61 2.98 -13.24 -1.59
N SER A 62 2.43 -12.04 -1.76
CA SER A 62 3.10 -10.78 -1.40
C SER A 62 3.40 -10.60 0.09
N TYR A 63 2.87 -11.46 0.96
CA TYR A 63 3.06 -11.39 2.42
C TYR A 63 4.07 -12.38 2.97
N VAL A 64 4.56 -13.29 2.15
CA VAL A 64 5.59 -14.25 2.54
C VAL A 64 6.92 -13.74 2.01
N GLU A 65 7.90 -13.57 2.89
CA GLU A 65 9.26 -13.23 2.52
C GLU A 65 9.97 -14.48 2.02
N ARG A 66 10.71 -14.35 0.92
CA ARG A 66 11.67 -15.36 0.50
C ARG A 66 13.06 -14.76 0.38
N LYS A 67 14.03 -15.53 0.81
CA LYS A 67 15.44 -15.16 0.84
C LYS A 67 16.21 -15.97 -0.17
N GLY A 68 17.22 -15.36 -0.77
CA GLY A 68 18.20 -16.02 -1.60
C GLY A 68 19.56 -15.40 -1.36
N CYS A 69 20.61 -16.16 -1.61
CA CYS A 69 21.96 -15.69 -1.45
C CYS A 69 22.73 -15.90 -2.76
N ILE A 70 23.34 -14.83 -3.26
CA ILE A 70 24.31 -14.90 -4.35
C ILE A 70 25.67 -14.96 -3.72
N SER A 71 26.43 -16.00 -4.02
CA SER A 71 27.81 -16.16 -3.57
C SER A 71 28.77 -15.72 -4.67
N LEU A 72 29.81 -14.99 -4.28
CA LEU A 72 30.93 -14.60 -5.10
C LEU A 72 32.14 -15.39 -4.63
N HIS A 73 32.49 -16.47 -5.34
CA HIS A 73 33.60 -17.34 -5.00
C HIS A 73 34.86 -16.89 -5.70
N THR A 74 35.95 -16.81 -4.97
CA THR A 74 37.27 -16.53 -5.49
C THR A 74 38.20 -17.74 -5.25
N ASP A 75 39.36 -17.75 -5.88
CA ASP A 75 40.39 -18.78 -5.61
C ASP A 75 40.98 -18.70 -4.19
N VAL A 76 40.58 -17.66 -3.45
CA VAL A 76 41.02 -17.39 -2.08
C VAL A 76 39.81 -17.36 -1.17
N GLU A 77 39.58 -18.44 -0.42
CA GLU A 77 38.36 -18.69 0.33
C GLU A 77 37.93 -17.53 1.26
N PHE A 78 38.86 -16.87 1.93
CA PHE A 78 38.55 -15.74 2.82
C PHE A 78 38.13 -14.44 2.09
N LEU A 79 38.17 -14.42 0.75
CA LEU A 79 37.67 -13.33 -0.09
C LEU A 79 36.32 -13.66 -0.73
N ASN A 80 35.70 -14.75 -0.32
CA ASN A 80 34.34 -15.06 -0.75
C ASN A 80 33.37 -14.08 -0.11
N GLU A 81 32.45 -13.58 -0.90
CA GLU A 81 31.43 -12.61 -0.48
C GLU A 81 30.03 -13.16 -0.77
N PHE A 82 29.08 -12.72 0.01
CA PHE A 82 27.68 -13.13 -0.11
C PHE A 82 26.78 -11.91 -0.24
N ILE A 83 25.86 -11.99 -1.18
CA ILE A 83 24.86 -10.94 -1.41
C ILE A 83 23.50 -11.53 -1.10
N ALA A 84 22.91 -11.12 0.02
CA ALA A 84 21.57 -11.51 0.38
C ALA A 84 20.56 -10.79 -0.52
N VAL A 85 19.64 -11.55 -1.10
CA VAL A 85 18.50 -11.03 -1.89
C VAL A 85 17.22 -11.42 -1.18
N VAL A 86 16.46 -10.43 -0.80
CA VAL A 86 15.17 -10.63 -0.12
C VAL A 86 14.06 -10.15 -1.04
N GLN A 87 13.08 -11.01 -1.28
CA GLN A 87 11.86 -10.65 -1.98
C GLN A 87 10.65 -10.95 -1.10
N GLY A 88 9.81 -9.97 -0.96
CA GLY A 88 8.66 -9.96 -0.07
C GLY A 88 8.60 -8.64 0.65
N PHE A 89 7.62 -8.50 1.53
CA PHE A 89 7.56 -7.31 2.36
C PHE A 89 8.48 -7.46 3.56
N PRO A 90 9.24 -6.42 3.90
CA PRO A 90 9.97 -6.38 5.16
C PRO A 90 9.00 -6.61 6.33
N LYS A 91 9.50 -7.09 7.47
CA LYS A 91 8.71 -7.13 8.71
C LYS A 91 8.05 -5.78 8.91
N TYR A 92 6.75 -5.76 9.04
CA TYR A 92 6.01 -4.53 9.30
C TYR A 92 5.54 -4.49 10.76
N THR A 93 5.53 -3.28 11.31
CA THR A 93 4.78 -2.99 12.52
C THR A 93 3.44 -2.41 12.09
N LYS A 94 2.37 -3.01 12.54
CA LYS A 94 1.02 -2.53 12.29
C LYS A 94 0.76 -1.33 13.21
N ASP A 95 0.69 -0.15 12.65
CA ASP A 95 0.47 1.06 13.43
C ASP A 95 -0.98 1.50 13.43
N TYR A 96 -1.69 1.23 12.34
CA TYR A 96 -3.12 1.49 12.26
C TYR A 96 -3.84 0.35 11.54
N GLU A 97 -4.94 -0.08 12.12
CA GLU A 97 -5.90 -1.03 11.53
C GLU A 97 -7.31 -0.48 11.67
N GLY A 98 -7.89 -0.15 10.54
CA GLY A 98 -9.29 0.26 10.43
C GLY A 98 -10.07 -0.77 9.64
N ASN A 99 -10.45 -1.88 10.28
CA ASN A 99 -11.38 -2.85 9.69
C ASN A 99 -12.84 -2.35 9.76
N PHE A 100 -13.06 -1.23 10.42
CA PHE A 100 -14.35 -0.58 10.63
C PHE A 100 -15.49 -1.44 11.21
N ASP A 101 -15.25 -2.67 11.63
CA ASP A 101 -16.24 -3.56 12.25
C ASP A 101 -16.89 -2.97 13.50
N TRP A 102 -16.24 -1.98 14.12
CA TRP A 102 -16.76 -1.22 15.24
C TRP A 102 -17.80 -0.17 14.87
N LEU A 103 -17.95 0.19 13.59
CA LEU A 103 -19.05 1.02 13.09
C LEU A 103 -20.30 0.16 12.99
N LYS A 104 -21.40 0.62 13.62
CA LYS A 104 -22.69 -0.09 13.63
C LYS A 104 -23.81 0.85 13.24
N TYR A 105 -23.60 1.63 12.17
CA TYR A 105 -24.56 2.60 11.67
C TYR A 105 -25.36 2.06 10.49
N GLY A 106 -26.68 2.13 10.57
CA GLY A 106 -27.56 1.74 9.47
C GLY A 106 -27.38 0.29 9.02
N SER A 107 -27.42 0.10 7.72
CA SER A 107 -27.31 -1.19 7.05
C SER A 107 -25.89 -1.45 6.51
N ALA A 108 -25.50 -2.71 6.42
CA ALA A 108 -24.32 -3.13 5.67
C ALA A 108 -24.55 -3.09 4.14
N GLU A 109 -25.82 -3.04 3.70
CA GLU A 109 -26.17 -2.95 2.28
C GLU A 109 -25.68 -1.61 1.69
N PRO A 110 -24.80 -1.61 0.68
CA PRO A 110 -24.21 -0.38 0.14
C PRO A 110 -25.25 0.52 -0.56
N LEU A 111 -26.31 -0.06 -1.09
CA LEU A 111 -27.37 0.68 -1.78
C LEU A 111 -28.36 1.34 -0.82
N GLU A 112 -28.32 0.99 0.46
CA GLU A 112 -29.23 1.54 1.48
C GLU A 112 -28.51 2.63 2.28
N THR A 113 -29.04 3.86 2.26
CA THR A 113 -28.47 5.02 2.96
C THR A 113 -29.10 5.28 4.33
N ARG A 114 -30.19 4.60 4.64
CA ARG A 114 -30.92 4.81 5.90
C ARG A 114 -30.07 4.45 7.11
N GLY A 115 -29.88 5.41 7.99
CA GLY A 115 -29.20 5.24 9.27
C GLY A 115 -27.67 5.34 9.20
N GLU A 116 -27.11 5.64 8.02
CA GLU A 116 -25.70 6.05 7.96
C GLU A 116 -25.46 7.34 8.74
N THR A 117 -24.27 7.51 9.30
CA THR A 117 -24.03 8.61 10.25
C THR A 117 -22.77 9.36 9.88
N PRO A 118 -22.85 10.71 9.71
CA PRO A 118 -21.68 11.53 9.44
C PRO A 118 -20.59 11.36 10.51
N ILE A 119 -19.33 11.43 10.13
CA ILE A 119 -18.18 11.28 11.02
C ILE A 119 -18.23 12.27 12.20
N ASP A 120 -18.75 13.47 11.98
CA ASP A 120 -18.90 14.49 13.02
C ASP A 120 -19.87 14.07 14.13
N SER A 121 -20.77 13.14 13.85
CA SER A 121 -21.78 12.60 14.78
C SER A 121 -21.37 11.25 15.37
N TRP A 122 -20.17 10.74 15.09
CA TRP A 122 -19.69 9.52 15.72
C TRP A 122 -19.51 9.69 17.22
N THR A 123 -19.60 8.59 17.95
CA THR A 123 -19.44 8.60 19.42
C THR A 123 -18.04 9.03 19.82
N ALA A 124 -17.89 9.47 21.08
CA ALA A 124 -16.58 9.87 21.62
C ALA A 124 -15.53 8.73 21.54
N ASP A 125 -15.96 7.47 21.72
CA ASP A 125 -15.04 6.33 21.63
C ASP A 125 -14.62 6.04 20.17
N GLN A 126 -15.52 6.21 19.23
CA GLN A 126 -15.22 6.07 17.80
C GLN A 126 -14.26 7.18 17.32
N LYS A 127 -14.44 8.41 17.79
CA LYS A 127 -13.53 9.54 17.49
C LYS A 127 -12.13 9.34 18.04
N LYS A 128 -11.95 8.55 19.11
CA LYS A 128 -10.62 8.17 19.62
C LYS A 128 -9.82 7.30 18.64
N MET A 129 -10.46 6.71 17.63
CA MET A 129 -9.74 6.02 16.56
C MET A 129 -8.92 6.99 15.69
N GLY A 130 -9.09 8.31 15.85
CA GLY A 130 -8.25 9.33 15.24
C GLY A 130 -8.50 9.58 13.75
N LEU A 131 -9.56 8.99 13.19
CA LEU A 131 -9.99 9.29 11.83
C LEU A 131 -10.67 10.66 11.78
N GLU A 132 -10.41 11.39 10.71
CA GLU A 132 -11.00 12.72 10.49
C GLU A 132 -11.52 12.83 9.06
N SER A 133 -12.39 13.78 8.83
CA SER A 133 -12.81 14.24 7.51
C SER A 133 -12.97 15.75 7.51
N THR A 134 -12.57 16.38 6.41
CA THR A 134 -12.64 17.83 6.28
C THR A 134 -13.99 18.23 5.70
N PRO A 135 -14.78 19.10 6.35
CA PRO A 135 -15.99 19.65 5.74
C PRO A 135 -15.64 20.59 4.58
N ALA A 136 -16.50 20.65 3.58
CA ALA A 136 -16.31 21.50 2.39
C ALA A 136 -16.22 22.99 2.72
N GLN A 137 -16.90 23.41 3.80
CA GLN A 137 -16.87 24.78 4.32
C GLN A 137 -16.62 24.75 5.82
N GLU A 138 -15.95 25.78 6.34
CA GLU A 138 -15.73 25.93 7.76
C GLU A 138 -17.06 25.95 8.53
N GLY A 139 -17.19 25.06 9.53
CA GLY A 139 -18.42 24.86 10.29
C GLY A 139 -19.51 24.06 9.56
N GLY A 140 -19.23 23.56 8.36
CA GLY A 140 -20.11 22.68 7.61
C GLY A 140 -20.03 21.21 8.06
N THR A 141 -20.84 20.36 7.41
CA THR A 141 -20.84 18.91 7.64
C THR A 141 -19.84 18.22 6.72
N ALA A 142 -19.06 17.28 7.26
CA ALA A 142 -18.25 16.38 6.46
C ALA A 142 -19.13 15.28 5.85
N TYR A 143 -19.03 15.07 4.54
CA TYR A 143 -19.80 14.06 3.81
C TYR A 143 -19.14 12.67 3.82
N CYS A 144 -18.48 12.36 4.91
CA CYS A 144 -17.92 11.05 5.24
C CYS A 144 -18.83 10.36 6.24
N TYR A 145 -19.35 9.19 5.89
CA TYR A 145 -20.37 8.50 6.68
C TYR A 145 -19.89 7.14 7.15
N GLY A 146 -20.12 6.85 8.44
CA GLY A 146 -20.02 5.49 8.95
C GLY A 146 -21.25 4.68 8.54
N LYS A 147 -21.01 3.47 8.10
CA LYS A 147 -22.00 2.43 7.83
C LYS A 147 -21.76 1.22 8.73
N ASN A 148 -22.53 0.16 8.59
CA ASN A 148 -22.30 -1.05 9.36
C ASN A 148 -21.10 -1.83 8.77
N GLY A 149 -19.92 -1.62 9.37
CA GLY A 149 -18.67 -2.31 9.04
C GLY A 149 -17.77 -1.59 8.02
N TYR A 150 -18.08 -0.40 7.55
CA TYR A 150 -17.24 0.36 6.60
C TYR A 150 -17.58 1.85 6.57
N VAL A 151 -16.81 2.61 5.81
CA VAL A 151 -16.99 4.06 5.61
C VAL A 151 -17.46 4.35 4.18
N LYS A 152 -18.35 5.32 4.01
CA LYS A 152 -18.74 5.87 2.71
C LYS A 152 -18.26 7.31 2.58
N LEU A 153 -17.59 7.63 1.49
CA LEU A 153 -17.20 8.97 1.09
C LEU A 153 -18.17 9.51 0.06
N GLY A 154 -18.63 10.75 0.26
CA GLY A 154 -19.56 11.42 -0.64
C GLY A 154 -21.02 10.98 -0.49
N ASP A 155 -21.90 11.67 -1.19
CA ASP A 155 -23.34 11.42 -1.18
C ASP A 155 -23.97 11.46 -2.58
N ASP A 156 -25.28 11.30 -2.65
CA ASP A 156 -26.08 11.35 -3.89
C ASP A 156 -26.51 12.76 -4.31
N ALA A 157 -26.14 13.78 -3.54
CA ALA A 157 -26.30 15.18 -3.88
C ALA A 157 -25.08 15.79 -4.59
N GLY A 158 -24.05 14.95 -4.88
CA GLY A 158 -22.85 15.36 -5.58
C GLY A 158 -21.75 15.94 -4.68
N HIS A 159 -21.87 15.79 -3.36
CA HIS A 159 -20.82 16.23 -2.45
C HIS A 159 -19.67 15.21 -2.40
N GLY A 160 -18.45 15.73 -2.56
CA GLY A 160 -17.23 14.96 -2.31
C GLY A 160 -16.90 14.89 -0.81
N ALA A 161 -16.00 13.95 -0.46
CA ALA A 161 -15.52 13.78 0.89
C ALA A 161 -14.12 13.18 0.91
N ASN A 162 -13.43 13.39 2.03
CA ASN A 162 -12.17 12.72 2.33
C ASN A 162 -12.26 11.90 3.62
N LEU A 163 -11.31 11.01 3.77
CA LEU A 163 -10.99 10.30 5.01
C LEU A 163 -9.50 10.46 5.28
N LEU A 164 -9.17 11.00 6.43
CA LEU A 164 -7.79 11.17 6.89
C LEU A 164 -7.47 10.08 7.91
N THR A 165 -6.32 9.42 7.73
CA THR A 165 -5.84 8.44 8.71
C THR A 165 -5.42 9.12 10.01
N PRO A 166 -5.38 8.40 11.13
CA PRO A 166 -4.75 8.90 12.34
C PRO A 166 -3.30 9.31 12.10
N TYR A 167 -2.81 10.21 12.93
CA TYR A 167 -1.38 10.49 13.01
C TYR A 167 -0.66 9.32 13.69
N ASP A 168 0.47 8.93 13.12
CA ASP A 168 1.42 8.04 13.77
C ASP A 168 2.74 8.77 14.02
N PRO A 169 2.97 9.27 15.25
CA PRO A 169 4.21 9.96 15.58
C PRO A 169 5.47 9.10 15.40
N GLY A 170 5.31 7.77 15.38
CA GLY A 170 6.41 6.83 15.19
C GLY A 170 6.93 6.80 13.76
N ILE A 171 6.10 7.09 12.77
CA ILE A 171 6.46 7.03 11.34
C ILE A 171 7.65 7.92 10.97
N ARG A 172 7.88 9.01 11.71
CA ARG A 172 9.02 9.93 11.51
C ARG A 172 10.39 9.27 11.59
N ASN A 173 10.45 8.10 12.23
CA ASN A 173 11.70 7.35 12.43
C ASN A 173 11.89 6.27 11.35
N ASP A 174 10.93 6.11 10.45
CA ASP A 174 10.95 5.07 9.44
C ASP A 174 11.34 5.63 8.07
N THR A 175 11.79 4.75 7.19
CA THR A 175 12.18 5.11 5.83
C THR A 175 11.05 4.86 4.83
N ALA A 176 10.12 3.97 5.15
CA ALA A 176 8.98 3.66 4.32
C ALA A 176 7.79 3.16 5.14
N ALA A 177 6.60 3.32 4.58
CA ALA A 177 5.37 2.71 5.08
C ALA A 177 4.52 2.22 3.91
N MET A 178 3.67 1.23 4.16
CA MET A 178 2.66 0.76 3.23
C MET A 178 1.29 1.18 3.72
N VAL A 179 0.48 1.71 2.80
CA VAL A 179 -0.93 1.99 3.03
C VAL A 179 -1.74 1.03 2.17
N ARG A 180 -2.64 0.29 2.79
CA ARG A 180 -3.49 -0.69 2.13
C ARG A 180 -4.93 -0.52 2.60
N PHE A 181 -5.86 -0.58 1.67
CA PHE A 181 -7.30 -0.49 1.94
C PHE A 181 -8.11 -1.16 0.84
N ASN A 182 -9.37 -1.47 1.12
CA ASN A 182 -10.35 -1.81 0.11
C ASN A 182 -11.12 -0.56 -0.29
N ALA A 183 -11.32 -0.35 -1.58
CA ALA A 183 -12.11 0.76 -2.10
C ALA A 183 -12.91 0.33 -3.33
N ILE A 184 -14.18 0.74 -3.38
CA ILE A 184 -15.10 0.45 -4.49
C ILE A 184 -16.10 1.58 -4.66
N ALA A 185 -16.40 1.95 -5.90
CA ALA A 185 -17.36 3.01 -6.19
C ALA A 185 -18.80 2.46 -6.28
N TYR A 186 -19.75 3.31 -6.01
CA TYR A 186 -21.17 3.01 -6.11
C TYR A 186 -21.59 2.75 -7.55
N ALA A 187 -22.49 1.76 -7.74
CA ALA A 187 -23.30 1.58 -8.93
C ALA A 187 -24.72 1.18 -8.52
N ALA A 188 -25.72 1.70 -9.23
CA ALA A 188 -27.11 1.38 -9.02
C ALA A 188 -27.56 0.20 -9.89
N ALA A 189 -28.65 -0.45 -9.51
CA ALA A 189 -29.20 -1.58 -10.24
C ALA A 189 -29.74 -1.21 -11.67
N ASP A 190 -30.02 0.06 -11.91
CA ASP A 190 -30.41 0.57 -13.23
C ASP A 190 -29.23 0.83 -14.17
N GLY A 191 -28.00 0.56 -13.71
CA GLY A 191 -26.75 0.76 -14.47
C GLY A 191 -26.10 2.14 -14.27
N THR A 192 -26.71 3.05 -13.51
CA THR A 192 -26.11 4.33 -13.15
C THR A 192 -24.85 4.10 -12.30
N LYS A 193 -23.76 4.79 -12.63
CA LYS A 193 -22.46 4.68 -11.96
C LYS A 193 -21.96 6.03 -11.50
N ASP A 194 -21.46 6.06 -10.27
CA ASP A 194 -20.76 7.22 -9.76
C ASP A 194 -19.35 7.32 -10.33
N ASN A 195 -18.67 8.44 -10.11
CA ASN A 195 -17.24 8.55 -10.43
C ASN A 195 -16.43 7.57 -9.57
N ASP A 196 -15.53 6.82 -10.20
CA ASP A 196 -14.70 5.80 -9.57
C ASP A 196 -13.26 6.26 -9.27
N GLU A 197 -12.98 7.55 -9.45
CA GLU A 197 -11.66 8.11 -9.15
C GLU A 197 -11.53 8.40 -7.65
N LEU A 198 -10.48 7.79 -7.05
CA LEU A 198 -10.07 8.04 -5.68
C LEU A 198 -8.68 8.66 -5.69
N THR A 199 -8.52 9.80 -5.05
CA THR A 199 -7.23 10.45 -4.85
C THR A 199 -6.65 10.02 -3.51
N VAL A 200 -5.42 9.49 -3.55
CA VAL A 200 -4.62 9.14 -2.37
C VAL A 200 -3.54 10.20 -2.23
N ARG A 201 -3.55 10.96 -1.14
CA ARG A 201 -2.61 12.04 -0.86
C ARG A 201 -1.84 11.80 0.43
N ILE A 202 -0.55 12.14 0.41
CA ILE A 202 0.31 12.14 1.60
C ILE A 202 0.36 13.59 2.12
N THR A 203 0.08 13.78 3.38
CA THR A 203 0.17 15.09 4.05
C THR A 203 1.17 15.04 5.20
N GLY A 204 1.77 16.18 5.54
CA GLY A 204 2.71 16.28 6.66
C GLY A 204 4.10 15.66 6.43
N GLY A 205 4.46 15.34 5.19
CA GLY A 205 5.75 14.78 4.79
C GLY A 205 5.66 13.36 4.23
N GLY A 206 6.67 12.96 3.47
CA GLY A 206 6.70 11.71 2.70
C GLY A 206 6.27 11.88 1.25
N GLN A 207 6.58 10.89 0.43
CA GLN A 207 6.26 10.88 -1.00
C GLN A 207 6.13 9.46 -1.54
N PHE A 208 5.49 9.30 -2.68
CA PHE A 208 5.52 8.05 -3.45
C PHE A 208 6.87 7.84 -4.13
N ALA A 209 7.11 6.64 -4.67
CA ALA A 209 8.37 6.27 -5.31
C ALA A 209 8.75 7.17 -6.50
N ASP A 210 7.79 7.78 -7.18
CA ASP A 210 7.98 8.72 -8.29
C ASP A 210 8.21 10.18 -7.83
N GLY A 211 8.25 10.40 -6.51
CA GLY A 211 8.47 11.72 -5.91
C GLY A 211 7.21 12.57 -5.76
N THR A 212 6.05 12.09 -6.20
CA THR A 212 4.77 12.78 -6.02
C THR A 212 4.23 12.58 -4.61
N THR A 213 3.34 13.46 -4.16
CA THR A 213 2.61 13.34 -2.89
C THR A 213 1.15 13.01 -3.07
N GLU A 214 0.71 12.85 -4.32
CA GLU A 214 -0.67 12.57 -4.67
C GLU A 214 -0.74 11.60 -5.85
N LYS A 215 -1.70 10.65 -5.79
CA LYS A 215 -2.03 9.73 -6.87
C LYS A 215 -3.53 9.58 -6.98
N THR A 216 -4.04 9.58 -8.20
CA THR A 216 -5.43 9.24 -8.49
C THR A 216 -5.49 7.84 -9.10
N VAL A 217 -6.38 7.01 -8.56
CA VAL A 217 -6.61 5.64 -9.02
C VAL A 217 -8.09 5.41 -9.30
N ARG A 218 -8.38 4.47 -10.20
CA ARG A 218 -9.76 3.99 -10.44
C ARG A 218 -10.00 2.75 -9.59
N VAL A 219 -10.99 2.84 -8.71
CA VAL A 219 -11.30 1.75 -7.76
C VAL A 219 -12.30 0.74 -8.33
N GLY A 220 -12.88 1.03 -9.51
CA GLY A 220 -13.94 0.22 -10.10
C GLY A 220 -15.28 0.38 -9.39
N HIS A 221 -16.27 -0.38 -9.80
CA HIS A 221 -17.64 -0.28 -9.30
C HIS A 221 -18.13 -1.59 -8.71
N LEU A 222 -18.92 -1.51 -7.64
CA LEU A 222 -19.64 -2.68 -7.12
C LEU A 222 -20.61 -3.24 -8.18
N ASP A 223 -20.87 -4.54 -8.10
CA ASP A 223 -21.93 -5.19 -8.88
C ASP A 223 -23.23 -5.18 -8.06
N PRO A 224 -24.20 -4.30 -8.36
CA PRO A 224 -25.42 -4.15 -7.55
C PRO A 224 -26.33 -5.39 -7.61
N THR A 225 -26.04 -6.34 -8.47
CA THR A 225 -26.81 -7.60 -8.64
C THR A 225 -26.16 -8.79 -7.94
N ALA A 226 -24.98 -8.61 -7.34
CA ALA A 226 -24.27 -9.68 -6.67
C ALA A 226 -25.07 -10.23 -5.47
N ALA A 227 -25.11 -11.55 -5.35
CA ALA A 227 -25.61 -12.17 -4.14
C ALA A 227 -24.68 -11.81 -2.96
N GLU A 228 -25.27 -11.55 -1.78
CA GLU A 228 -24.53 -11.13 -0.59
C GLU A 228 -23.65 -9.87 -0.86
N LEU A 229 -24.25 -8.86 -1.48
CA LEU A 229 -23.56 -7.67 -1.94
C LEU A 229 -22.63 -7.02 -0.88
N PRO A 230 -22.96 -6.93 0.42
CA PRO A 230 -22.08 -6.36 1.44
C PRO A 230 -20.71 -7.05 1.54
N THR A 231 -20.66 -8.33 1.22
CA THR A 231 -19.41 -9.11 1.20
C THR A 231 -18.79 -9.17 -0.19
N ALA A 232 -19.63 -9.38 -1.21
CA ALA A 232 -19.18 -9.55 -2.59
C ALA A 232 -18.54 -8.29 -3.18
N MET A 233 -18.96 -7.10 -2.74
CA MET A 233 -18.44 -5.82 -3.25
C MET A 233 -16.94 -5.64 -3.01
N TRP A 234 -16.37 -6.30 -2.02
CA TRP A 234 -14.94 -6.17 -1.69
C TRP A 234 -14.02 -7.06 -2.53
N LYS A 235 -14.58 -7.88 -3.41
CA LYS A 235 -13.77 -8.73 -4.29
C LYS A 235 -13.00 -7.87 -5.29
N ASN A 236 -11.67 -8.01 -5.30
CA ASN A 236 -10.74 -7.26 -6.16
C ASN A 236 -10.74 -5.73 -5.91
N SER A 237 -11.15 -5.27 -4.73
CA SER A 237 -11.20 -3.85 -4.36
C SER A 237 -9.94 -3.34 -3.64
N GLN A 238 -8.96 -4.22 -3.37
CA GLN A 238 -7.76 -3.86 -2.63
C GLN A 238 -6.88 -2.88 -3.41
N GLN A 239 -6.49 -1.82 -2.71
CA GLN A 239 -5.51 -0.82 -3.15
C GLN A 239 -4.31 -0.86 -2.21
N GLU A 240 -3.11 -0.66 -2.76
CA GLU A 240 -1.87 -0.70 -1.99
C GLU A 240 -0.88 0.33 -2.51
N PHE A 241 -0.26 1.08 -1.61
CA PHE A 241 0.72 2.11 -1.91
C PHE A 241 1.88 2.03 -0.93
N ILE A 242 3.10 2.15 -1.45
CA ILE A 242 4.29 2.35 -0.63
C ILE A 242 4.66 3.82 -0.68
N ILE A 243 4.84 4.41 0.50
CA ILE A 243 5.28 5.78 0.70
C ILE A 243 6.66 5.79 1.36
N PHE A 244 7.44 6.79 1.05
CA PHE A 244 8.84 6.88 1.45
C PHE A 244 9.13 8.20 2.16
N SER A 245 9.97 8.13 3.19
CA SER A 245 10.65 9.29 3.74
C SER A 245 11.78 9.70 2.78
N HIS A 246 11.84 10.97 2.41
CA HIS A 246 12.89 11.48 1.54
C HIS A 246 13.59 12.67 2.20
N PRO A 247 14.93 12.86 2.05
CA PRO A 247 15.64 13.95 2.69
C PRO A 247 15.06 15.36 2.44
N LYS A 248 14.42 15.59 1.29
CA LYS A 248 13.74 16.84 0.96
C LYS A 248 12.28 16.91 1.40
N ASN A 249 11.69 15.78 1.73
CA ASN A 249 10.32 15.65 2.20
C ASN A 249 10.24 14.49 3.19
N PRO A 250 10.87 14.60 4.38
CA PRO A 250 10.93 13.52 5.35
C PRO A 250 9.56 13.25 5.98
N PHE A 251 9.37 12.03 6.47
CA PHE A 251 8.26 11.76 7.38
C PHE A 251 8.39 12.61 8.64
N THR A 252 7.26 13.08 9.13
CA THR A 252 7.15 13.85 10.37
C THR A 252 6.11 13.22 11.29
N SER A 253 5.98 13.72 12.50
CA SER A 253 4.89 13.32 13.41
C SER A 253 3.49 13.68 12.87
N ASN A 254 3.42 14.49 11.82
CA ASN A 254 2.17 14.92 11.18
C ASN A 254 1.92 14.20 9.84
N THR A 255 2.77 13.24 9.48
CA THR A 255 2.55 12.43 8.26
C THR A 255 1.30 11.59 8.42
N ARG A 256 0.40 11.71 7.47
CA ARG A 256 -0.81 10.87 7.38
C ARG A 256 -1.30 10.78 5.95
N MET A 257 -2.20 9.85 5.70
CA MET A 257 -2.83 9.66 4.40
C MET A 257 -4.21 10.32 4.36
N GLU A 258 -4.55 10.83 3.20
CA GLU A 258 -5.88 11.32 2.86
C GLU A 258 -6.40 10.51 1.67
N LEU A 259 -7.57 9.92 1.82
CA LEU A 259 -8.33 9.26 0.77
C LEU A 259 -9.48 10.18 0.39
N MET A 260 -9.53 10.68 -0.85
CA MET A 260 -10.48 11.69 -1.28
C MET A 260 -11.28 11.20 -2.49
N ALA A 261 -12.60 11.17 -2.33
CA ALA A 261 -13.57 10.90 -3.39
C ALA A 261 -14.20 12.20 -3.86
N GLY A 262 -13.97 12.56 -5.13
CA GLY A 262 -14.42 13.85 -5.69
C GLY A 262 -13.73 15.05 -5.07
N LYS A 263 -14.38 16.21 -5.17
CA LYS A 263 -13.98 17.43 -4.46
C LYS A 263 -14.90 17.68 -3.26
N TYR A 264 -14.45 18.51 -2.33
CA TYR A 264 -15.25 18.85 -1.15
C TYR A 264 -16.49 19.68 -1.47
N GLU A 265 -16.46 20.41 -2.57
CA GLU A 265 -17.58 21.20 -3.06
C GLU A 265 -18.52 20.33 -3.90
N MET A 266 -19.76 20.79 -4.08
CA MET A 266 -20.73 20.13 -4.93
C MET A 266 -20.25 20.14 -6.39
N GLU A 267 -20.25 18.97 -7.02
CA GLU A 267 -19.82 18.78 -8.40
C GLU A 267 -20.96 18.24 -9.28
N SER A 268 -20.72 18.23 -10.58
CA SER A 268 -21.61 17.56 -11.51
C SER A 268 -21.35 16.05 -11.46
N GLY A 269 -22.22 15.32 -10.80
CA GLY A 269 -22.17 13.87 -10.65
C GLY A 269 -21.82 13.42 -9.24
N ASN A 270 -22.20 12.21 -8.93
CA ASN A 270 -22.01 11.60 -7.63
C ASN A 270 -20.62 10.95 -7.54
N THR A 271 -20.08 10.91 -6.33
CA THR A 271 -18.71 10.40 -6.07
C THR A 271 -18.68 9.49 -4.85
N ARG A 272 -19.73 8.66 -4.68
CA ARG A 272 -19.78 7.75 -3.53
C ARG A 272 -18.78 6.62 -3.67
N ILE A 273 -17.79 6.59 -2.78
CA ILE A 273 -16.78 5.53 -2.68
C ILE A 273 -16.85 4.93 -1.28
N PHE A 274 -16.87 3.60 -1.22
CA PHE A 274 -16.85 2.84 0.02
C PHE A 274 -15.41 2.43 0.34
N ILE A 275 -15.01 2.55 1.62
CA ILE A 275 -13.67 2.25 2.12
C ILE A 275 -13.78 1.26 3.27
N ASP A 276 -12.96 0.21 3.23
CA ASP A 276 -12.82 -0.77 4.31
C ASP A 276 -11.37 -1.25 4.43
N ASN A 277 -11.06 -1.93 5.53
CA ASN A 277 -9.77 -2.58 5.77
C ASN A 277 -8.57 -1.64 5.55
N LEU A 278 -8.63 -0.43 6.11
CA LEU A 278 -7.57 0.56 6.02
C LEU A 278 -6.43 0.22 6.99
N TYR A 279 -5.25 -0.02 6.45
CA TYR A 279 -4.02 -0.31 7.21
C TYR A 279 -2.94 0.70 6.86
N VAL A 280 -2.22 1.14 7.88
CA VAL A 280 -0.94 1.81 7.74
C VAL A 280 0.12 0.94 8.42
N LEU A 281 1.09 0.48 7.66
CA LEU A 281 2.09 -0.49 8.08
C LEU A 281 3.47 0.14 7.91
N ARG A 282 4.19 0.38 9.01
CA ARG A 282 5.58 0.83 8.92
C ARG A 282 6.46 -0.31 8.44
N LEU A 283 7.21 -0.07 7.38
CA LEU A 283 8.12 -1.04 6.79
C LEU A 283 9.47 -0.88 7.49
N LYS A 284 9.87 -1.91 8.23
CA LYS A 284 11.24 -2.01 8.76
C LYS A 284 12.08 -2.75 7.76
N TRP A 285 13.03 -2.05 7.15
CA TRP A 285 14.09 -2.71 6.41
C TRP A 285 14.93 -3.47 7.44
N TYR A 286 15.34 -4.68 7.07
CA TYR A 286 16.26 -5.43 7.93
C TYR A 286 17.51 -4.60 8.12
N ASP A 287 17.81 -4.25 9.36
CA ASP A 287 19.19 -4.01 9.75
C ASP A 287 19.83 -5.39 9.65
N PHE A 288 20.67 -5.60 8.66
CA PHE A 288 21.60 -6.72 8.67
C PHE A 288 22.50 -6.43 9.86
N GLU A 289 22.21 -7.05 11.00
CA GLU A 289 23.15 -7.07 12.12
C GLU A 289 24.40 -7.79 11.60
N ASP A 290 25.53 -7.08 11.68
CA ASP A 290 26.88 -7.55 11.34
C ASP A 290 27.25 -8.84 12.10
#